data_aa58ff80b6e22da6df75061cd021b890
#
_entry.id   aa58ff80b6e22da6df75061cd021b890
#
_cell.length_a   1.000
_cell.length_b   1.000
_cell.length_c   1.000
_cell.angle_alpha   90.00
_cell.angle_beta   90.00
_cell.angle_gamma   90.00
#
_symmetry.space_group_name_H-M   'P 1'
#
loop_
_entity.id
_entity.type
_entity.pdbx_description
1 polymer ?
#
loop_
_entity_poly.entity_id
_entity_poly.type
_entity_poly.pdbx_seq_one_letter_code
_entity_poly.pdbx_strand_id
1 'polypeptide(L)'
;MSKNHLIAFGKLCSLVAIAAGGLMFASCAKDGFDDESFDSSVKNSQLATPTADNITVTASADGKTQTFSWPVVHGAGGYLVSLYNTEEMDDPIVRDTLVDGCSVTLPREEDLNYQFTIQTKGRSNLNNNDAGETVTYLFTTFSPSLATIPAGSDLYQWFAENPVPDSEETIYYDLEAGGQYTLSKSVDFNTHAVVLRTASKNDWATVTPADGAALEYCGSFGLKYLIIDGSLTDNPLLAFSANPPESIFDASHNNHNQITRPTSIQKCSFIHVQGMILYDNKVKYCLKDFVMDDCTIQLEPTDGMSNSSVFYVYDGGGFINDFTMTNTTVWNANANTFKYLIRYNNSGRCDRAGYTTNSINIKNCTMYNVVKTGQMCNHGGFDGQATSNYDVENNIFVDCGSHQVARRIVGRLSDAAKIVFNNNTYWFDGEANDQTGYDTGYILTTDPAFANAAEGNFTPSGSEQLSMKTGDPRWLPSAE
;
A
#
# COMPACT_ATOMS: atom_id res chain seq x y z
N MET A 1 -21.21 -37.30 34.41
CA MET A 1 -22.07 -36.11 34.25
C MET A 1 -21.77 -35.52 32.87
N SER A 2 -22.66 -35.50 32.24
CA SER A 2 -23.31 -35.59 30.94
C SER A 2 -22.87 -34.49 29.96
N LYS A 3 -22.38 -34.94 28.78
CA LYS A 3 -22.04 -34.13 27.60
C LYS A 3 -23.20 -33.30 27.00
N ASN A 4 -24.41 -33.41 27.57
CA ASN A 4 -25.63 -32.81 27.00
C ASN A 4 -25.88 -31.37 27.45
N HIS A 5 -25.21 -30.86 28.49
CA HIS A 5 -25.42 -29.49 28.95
C HIS A 5 -24.56 -28.43 28.19
N LEU A 6 -23.48 -28.84 27.56
CA LEU A 6 -22.64 -27.91 26.80
C LEU A 6 -23.22 -27.54 25.43
N ILE A 7 -24.00 -28.44 24.84
CA ILE A 7 -24.63 -28.23 23.52
C ILE A 7 -25.82 -27.29 23.58
N ALA A 8 -26.53 -27.30 24.73
CA ALA A 8 -27.68 -26.41 24.95
C ALA A 8 -27.27 -24.94 25.15
N PHE A 9 -26.12 -24.70 25.77
CA PHE A 9 -25.63 -23.34 26.00
C PHE A 9 -25.09 -22.68 24.73
N GLY A 10 -24.43 -23.43 23.85
CA GLY A 10 -23.90 -22.92 22.56
C GLY A 10 -25.03 -22.57 21.57
N LYS A 11 -26.16 -23.29 21.61
CA LYS A 11 -27.31 -22.97 20.74
C LYS A 11 -28.12 -21.79 21.22
N LEU A 12 -28.15 -21.52 22.54
CA LEU A 12 -28.86 -20.37 23.09
C LEU A 12 -28.11 -19.06 22.84
N CYS A 13 -26.77 -19.07 22.91
CA CYS A 13 -25.96 -17.90 22.59
C CYS A 13 -25.97 -17.52 21.08
N SER A 14 -26.05 -18.51 20.19
CA SER A 14 -26.16 -18.23 18.75
C SER A 14 -27.54 -17.71 18.35
N LEU A 15 -28.61 -18.12 19.03
CA LEU A 15 -29.96 -17.60 18.77
C LEU A 15 -30.16 -16.18 19.31
N VAL A 16 -29.51 -15.83 20.42
CA VAL A 16 -29.54 -14.44 20.95
C VAL A 16 -28.71 -13.50 20.09
N ALA A 17 -27.58 -13.94 19.55
CA ALA A 17 -26.77 -13.13 18.64
C ALA A 17 -27.47 -12.85 17.30
N ILE A 18 -28.23 -13.83 16.77
CA ILE A 18 -29.03 -13.65 15.53
C ILE A 18 -30.23 -12.76 15.78
N ALA A 19 -30.86 -12.86 16.97
CA ALA A 19 -31.99 -11.99 17.33
C ALA A 19 -31.55 -10.55 17.61
N ALA A 20 -30.35 -10.32 18.18
CA ALA A 20 -29.79 -8.99 18.39
C ALA A 20 -29.31 -8.35 17.07
N GLY A 21 -28.74 -9.15 16.17
CA GLY A 21 -28.35 -8.69 14.83
C GLY A 21 -29.56 -8.38 13.94
N GLY A 22 -30.62 -9.16 14.04
CA GLY A 22 -31.86 -8.94 13.28
C GLY A 22 -32.66 -7.71 13.74
N LEU A 23 -32.54 -7.31 15.00
CA LEU A 23 -33.20 -6.12 15.51
C LEU A 23 -32.50 -4.82 15.13
N MET A 24 -31.17 -4.87 14.84
CA MET A 24 -30.45 -3.69 14.40
C MET A 24 -30.71 -3.35 12.93
N PHE A 25 -31.02 -4.34 12.09
CA PHE A 25 -31.40 -4.10 10.69
C PHE A 25 -32.87 -3.71 10.50
N ALA A 26 -33.74 -3.99 11.49
CA ALA A 26 -35.14 -3.60 11.40
C ALA A 26 -35.39 -2.14 11.85
N SER A 27 -34.42 -1.51 12.50
CA SER A 27 -34.56 -0.12 12.99
C SER A 27 -34.25 0.93 11.92
N CYS A 28 -33.54 0.60 10.86
CA CYS A 28 -33.21 1.57 9.79
C CYS A 28 -34.17 1.56 8.60
N ALA A 29 -35.11 0.61 8.53
CA ALA A 29 -35.97 0.48 7.36
C ALA A 29 -37.45 0.83 7.61
N LYS A 30 -37.81 1.31 8.80
CA LYS A 30 -39.21 1.49 9.14
C LYS A 30 -39.63 2.91 9.53
N ASP A 31 -38.71 3.77 9.81
CA ASP A 31 -38.99 5.20 9.96
C ASP A 31 -38.59 5.95 8.70
N GLY A 32 -39.01 5.38 7.56
CA GLY A 32 -39.24 6.17 6.39
C GLY A 32 -40.15 7.29 6.81
N PHE A 33 -39.67 8.47 6.70
CA PHE A 33 -40.36 9.73 6.59
C PHE A 33 -41.87 9.63 6.68
N ASP A 34 -42.42 9.17 7.86
CA ASP A 34 -43.79 9.39 8.18
C ASP A 34 -43.99 10.90 8.25
N ASP A 35 -45.08 11.36 7.74
CA ASP A 35 -45.46 12.75 7.47
C ASP A 35 -45.26 13.77 8.61
N GLU A 36 -44.77 13.34 9.77
CA GLU A 36 -44.52 14.22 10.91
C GLU A 36 -43.35 15.19 10.76
N SER A 37 -42.36 14.85 9.95
CA SER A 37 -41.09 15.59 9.97
C SER A 37 -41.13 16.90 9.19
N PHE A 38 -42.03 17.04 8.24
CA PHE A 38 -42.05 18.20 7.34
C PHE A 38 -43.34 19.03 7.39
N ASP A 39 -44.39 18.58 8.08
CA ASP A 39 -45.55 19.41 8.32
C ASP A 39 -45.27 20.37 9.49
N SER A 40 -44.35 21.25 9.28
CA SER A 40 -43.94 22.20 10.30
C SER A 40 -44.82 23.44 10.27
N SER A 41 -45.07 24.02 11.42
CA SER A 41 -45.62 25.37 11.56
C SER A 41 -44.67 26.45 11.06
N VAL A 42 -43.47 26.12 10.61
CA VAL A 42 -42.45 27.09 10.13
C VAL A 42 -42.81 27.53 8.70
N LYS A 43 -43.30 28.75 8.60
CA LYS A 43 -43.65 29.40 7.32
C LYS A 43 -43.10 30.83 7.29
N ASN A 44 -42.87 31.35 6.08
CA ASN A 44 -42.34 32.69 5.84
C ASN A 44 -41.04 32.96 6.64
N SER A 45 -40.17 31.95 6.73
CA SER A 45 -39.00 32.00 7.61
C SER A 45 -37.71 31.89 6.82
N GLN A 46 -36.68 32.56 7.32
CA GLN A 46 -35.30 32.32 6.92
C GLN A 46 -34.83 31.05 7.66
N LEU A 47 -34.44 30.01 6.92
CA LEU A 47 -33.94 28.78 7.52
C LEU A 47 -32.46 28.87 7.88
N ALA A 48 -32.00 28.01 8.77
CA ALA A 48 -30.59 27.81 9.11
C ALA A 48 -30.12 26.43 8.59
N THR A 49 -28.82 26.31 8.34
CA THR A 49 -28.19 25.04 8.02
C THR A 49 -27.74 24.33 9.30
N PRO A 50 -27.82 22.96 9.40
CA PRO A 50 -27.21 22.24 10.51
C PRO A 50 -25.73 22.59 10.67
N THR A 51 -25.27 22.77 11.91
CA THR A 51 -23.85 23.08 12.18
C THR A 51 -22.96 21.88 11.93
N ALA A 52 -21.70 22.11 11.68
CA ALA A 52 -20.71 21.05 11.41
C ALA A 52 -20.68 19.98 12.52
N ASP A 53 -20.80 20.37 13.80
CA ASP A 53 -20.81 19.47 14.95
C ASP A 53 -22.01 18.50 14.98
N ASN A 54 -23.05 18.80 14.23
CA ASN A 54 -24.25 17.97 14.12
C ASN A 54 -24.24 17.06 12.89
N ILE A 55 -23.17 17.08 12.10
CA ILE A 55 -22.98 16.18 10.96
C ILE A 55 -22.23 14.94 11.46
N THR A 56 -22.76 13.78 11.16
CA THR A 56 -22.10 12.50 11.45
C THR A 56 -21.76 11.77 10.16
N VAL A 57 -20.63 11.07 10.15
CA VAL A 57 -20.17 10.29 9.00
C VAL A 57 -19.95 8.85 9.44
N THR A 58 -20.52 7.91 8.70
CA THR A 58 -20.36 6.47 8.94
C THR A 58 -19.94 5.77 7.67
N ALA A 59 -18.81 5.06 7.70
CA ALA A 59 -18.34 4.27 6.57
C ALA A 59 -19.17 2.98 6.41
N SER A 60 -19.36 2.54 5.16
CA SER A 60 -19.89 1.21 4.86
C SER A 60 -18.91 0.11 5.29
N ALA A 61 -19.42 -1.11 5.47
CA ALA A 61 -18.58 -2.25 5.88
C ALA A 61 -17.50 -2.62 4.85
N ASP A 62 -17.72 -2.32 3.58
CA ASP A 62 -16.74 -2.55 2.49
C ASP A 62 -15.80 -1.36 2.26
N GLY A 63 -15.98 -0.28 3.02
CA GLY A 63 -15.16 0.93 2.94
C GLY A 63 -15.34 1.79 1.69
N LYS A 64 -16.24 1.41 0.76
CA LYS A 64 -16.38 2.09 -0.55
C LYS A 64 -17.33 3.28 -0.54
N THR A 65 -18.17 3.39 0.47
CA THR A 65 -19.12 4.48 0.63
C THR A 65 -19.13 4.99 2.05
N GLN A 66 -19.71 6.16 2.25
CA GLN A 66 -19.90 6.79 3.55
C GLN A 66 -21.24 7.50 3.59
N THR A 67 -21.94 7.38 4.71
CA THR A 67 -23.23 8.03 4.93
C THR A 67 -23.06 9.23 5.84
N PHE A 68 -23.42 10.38 5.32
CA PHE A 68 -23.55 11.63 6.08
C PHE A 68 -24.96 11.71 6.62
N SER A 69 -25.11 12.10 7.87
CA SER A 69 -26.43 12.32 8.51
C SER A 69 -26.40 13.62 9.33
N TRP A 70 -27.54 14.32 9.36
CA TRP A 70 -27.71 15.58 10.05
C TRP A 70 -29.13 15.69 10.62
N PRO A 71 -29.36 16.59 11.61
CA PRO A 71 -30.71 16.82 12.16
C PRO A 71 -31.65 17.44 11.13
N VAL A 72 -32.92 17.13 11.24
CA VAL A 72 -33.97 17.73 10.43
C VAL A 72 -34.10 19.22 10.70
N VAL A 73 -34.22 20.01 9.65
CA VAL A 73 -34.55 21.44 9.73
C VAL A 73 -36.03 21.60 9.36
N HIS A 74 -36.85 21.95 10.32
CA HIS A 74 -38.30 22.14 10.11
C HIS A 74 -38.56 23.24 9.07
N GLY A 75 -39.38 22.93 8.08
CA GLY A 75 -39.67 23.83 6.96
C GLY A 75 -38.72 23.77 5.81
N ALA A 76 -37.72 22.89 5.85
CA ALA A 76 -36.82 22.63 4.72
C ALA A 76 -37.54 21.94 3.58
N GLY A 77 -37.13 22.27 2.35
CA GLY A 77 -37.51 21.57 1.12
C GLY A 77 -36.47 20.59 0.63
N GLY A 78 -35.38 20.44 1.38
CA GLY A 78 -34.23 19.57 1.07
C GLY A 78 -32.93 20.25 1.47
N TYR A 79 -31.83 19.58 1.11
CA TYR A 79 -30.46 20.05 1.41
C TYR A 79 -29.61 19.93 0.15
N LEU A 80 -28.92 21.02 -0.19
CA LEU A 80 -27.96 21.04 -1.28
C LEU A 80 -26.60 20.63 -0.72
N VAL A 81 -26.01 19.54 -1.25
CA VAL A 81 -24.76 18.99 -0.74
C VAL A 81 -23.72 18.87 -1.83
N SER A 82 -22.45 19.02 -1.46
CA SER A 82 -21.29 18.71 -2.30
C SER A 82 -20.21 18.02 -1.49
N LEU A 83 -19.40 17.18 -2.15
CA LEU A 83 -18.26 16.48 -1.55
C LEU A 83 -17.03 16.71 -2.41
N TYR A 84 -15.95 17.13 -1.78
CA TYR A 84 -14.68 17.43 -2.42
C TYR A 84 -13.54 16.63 -1.79
N ASN A 85 -12.54 16.27 -2.60
CA ASN A 85 -11.19 16.07 -2.12
C ASN A 85 -10.55 17.45 -1.89
N THR A 86 -9.98 17.71 -0.69
CA THR A 86 -9.41 19.03 -0.39
C THR A 86 -8.17 19.36 -1.21
N GLU A 87 -7.54 18.36 -1.83
CA GLU A 87 -6.40 18.52 -2.73
C GLU A 87 -6.82 18.79 -4.19
N GLU A 88 -8.13 18.63 -4.53
CA GLU A 88 -8.68 18.74 -5.88
C GLU A 88 -10.02 19.48 -5.87
N MET A 89 -10.05 20.68 -5.29
CA MET A 89 -11.29 21.43 -5.06
C MET A 89 -12.03 21.84 -6.34
N ASP A 90 -11.36 21.93 -7.47
CA ASP A 90 -11.96 22.31 -8.75
C ASP A 90 -12.77 21.15 -9.38
N ASP A 91 -12.49 19.89 -8.99
CA ASP A 91 -13.16 18.69 -9.46
C ASP A 91 -13.87 17.95 -8.31
N PRO A 92 -15.07 18.39 -7.92
CA PRO A 92 -15.79 17.78 -6.82
C PRO A 92 -16.22 16.34 -7.12
N ILE A 93 -16.05 15.47 -6.12
CA ILE A 93 -16.53 14.07 -6.19
C ILE A 93 -18.06 14.03 -6.36
N VAL A 94 -18.76 14.94 -5.68
CA VAL A 94 -20.20 15.16 -5.82
C VAL A 94 -20.47 16.65 -5.82
N ARG A 95 -21.21 17.15 -6.82
CA ARG A 95 -21.49 18.58 -6.97
C ARG A 95 -22.98 18.86 -6.82
N ASP A 96 -23.33 19.83 -5.97
CA ASP A 96 -24.63 20.49 -5.87
C ASP A 96 -25.85 19.55 -5.98
N THR A 97 -25.78 18.43 -5.24
CA THR A 97 -26.83 17.42 -5.24
C THR A 97 -27.91 17.79 -4.22
N LEU A 98 -29.17 17.88 -4.68
CA LEU A 98 -30.30 18.11 -3.80
C LEU A 98 -30.74 16.79 -3.16
N VAL A 99 -30.73 16.74 -1.83
CA VAL A 99 -31.12 15.60 -1.01
C VAL A 99 -32.43 15.89 -0.32
N ASP A 100 -33.45 15.07 -0.57
CA ASP A 100 -34.74 15.13 0.10
C ASP A 100 -34.74 14.17 1.30
N GLY A 101 -34.03 14.55 2.36
CA GLY A 101 -33.85 13.75 3.56
C GLY A 101 -32.72 14.27 4.42
N CYS A 102 -32.51 13.65 5.57
CA CYS A 102 -31.51 14.04 6.55
C CYS A 102 -30.24 13.17 6.50
N SER A 103 -30.06 12.42 5.40
CA SER A 103 -28.87 11.63 5.16
C SER A 103 -28.60 11.43 3.66
N VAL A 104 -27.35 11.20 3.32
CA VAL A 104 -26.91 10.86 1.96
C VAL A 104 -25.73 9.90 2.02
N THR A 105 -25.72 8.90 1.14
CA THR A 105 -24.58 7.98 0.98
C THR A 105 -23.80 8.38 -0.24
N LEU A 106 -22.53 8.67 -0.07
CA LEU A 106 -21.62 9.16 -1.10
C LEU A 106 -20.38 8.24 -1.22
N PRO A 107 -19.64 8.30 -2.34
CA PRO A 107 -18.38 7.57 -2.50
C PRO A 107 -17.38 7.87 -1.39
N ARG A 108 -16.59 6.85 -1.03
CA ARG A 108 -15.49 6.94 -0.08
C ARG A 108 -14.26 6.25 -0.63
N GLU A 109 -13.14 6.91 -0.50
CA GLU A 109 -11.82 6.35 -0.71
C GLU A 109 -11.02 6.41 0.58
N GLU A 110 -10.05 5.52 0.73
CA GLU A 110 -9.07 5.59 1.81
C GLU A 110 -8.03 6.69 1.54
N ASP A 111 -7.46 7.18 2.62
CA ASP A 111 -6.39 8.18 2.58
C ASP A 111 -6.74 9.44 1.79
N LEU A 112 -7.92 9.99 2.05
CA LEU A 112 -8.33 11.29 1.51
C LEU A 112 -8.72 12.26 2.62
N ASN A 113 -8.44 13.53 2.37
CA ASN A 113 -8.93 14.65 3.13
C ASN A 113 -10.17 15.20 2.42
N TYR A 114 -11.30 15.20 3.09
CA TYR A 114 -12.58 15.56 2.51
C TYR A 114 -13.12 16.87 3.04
N GLN A 115 -13.79 17.59 2.17
CA GLN A 115 -14.67 18.70 2.50
C GLN A 115 -16.10 18.36 2.05
N PHE A 116 -17.00 18.19 3.00
CA PHE A 116 -18.42 18.07 2.76
C PHE A 116 -19.08 19.43 3.00
N THR A 117 -19.93 19.89 2.08
CA THR A 117 -20.70 21.12 2.24
C THR A 117 -22.17 20.82 2.20
N ILE A 118 -22.95 21.58 2.98
CA ILE A 118 -24.41 21.44 3.06
C ILE A 118 -25.04 22.82 3.19
N GLN A 119 -26.17 23.03 2.51
CA GLN A 119 -27.03 24.21 2.64
C GLN A 119 -28.50 23.78 2.68
N THR A 120 -29.25 24.22 3.68
CA THR A 120 -30.68 23.99 3.75
C THR A 120 -31.41 24.80 2.68
N LYS A 121 -32.24 24.14 1.87
CA LYS A 121 -33.12 24.75 0.87
C LYS A 121 -34.52 24.95 1.46
N GLY A 122 -35.11 26.11 1.22
CA GLY A 122 -36.44 26.46 1.68
C GLY A 122 -37.54 25.69 0.92
N ARG A 123 -38.62 25.35 1.61
CA ARG A 123 -39.78 24.77 0.97
C ARG A 123 -40.66 25.86 0.38
N SER A 124 -40.79 25.93 -0.92
CA SER A 124 -41.46 27.00 -1.64
C SER A 124 -42.94 27.12 -1.30
N ASN A 125 -43.67 26.04 -1.08
CA ASN A 125 -45.09 26.04 -0.70
C ASN A 125 -45.34 26.58 0.72
N LEU A 126 -44.31 26.67 1.57
CA LEU A 126 -44.34 27.27 2.89
C LEU A 126 -43.76 28.70 2.87
N ASN A 127 -43.31 29.17 1.70
CA ASN A 127 -42.67 30.46 1.52
C ASN A 127 -41.44 30.67 2.42
N ASN A 128 -40.68 29.61 2.67
CA ASN A 128 -39.44 29.64 3.42
C ASN A 128 -38.27 29.93 2.50
N ASN A 129 -37.34 30.75 2.95
CA ASN A 129 -36.11 31.04 2.23
C ASN A 129 -35.04 30.00 2.52
N ASP A 130 -34.15 29.79 1.53
CA ASP A 130 -32.94 29.01 1.72
C ASP A 130 -32.10 29.58 2.88
N ALA A 131 -31.33 28.71 3.53
CA ALA A 131 -30.36 29.16 4.51
C ALA A 131 -29.36 30.13 3.87
N GLY A 132 -29.04 31.22 4.59
CA GLY A 132 -28.12 32.23 4.09
C GLY A 132 -26.68 31.80 4.00
N GLU A 133 -26.35 30.66 4.63
CA GLU A 133 -24.99 30.14 4.70
C GLU A 133 -24.92 28.66 4.33
N THR A 134 -23.81 28.28 3.72
CA THR A 134 -23.39 26.91 3.50
C THR A 134 -22.46 26.51 4.63
N VAL A 135 -22.72 25.38 5.26
CA VAL A 135 -21.85 24.84 6.32
C VAL A 135 -20.87 23.87 5.70
N THR A 136 -19.62 23.96 6.15
CA THR A 136 -18.51 23.11 5.74
C THR A 136 -18.14 22.15 6.87
N TYR A 137 -18.01 20.85 6.55
CA TYR A 137 -17.53 19.81 7.44
C TYR A 137 -16.27 19.18 6.85
N LEU A 138 -15.15 19.27 7.57
CA LEU A 138 -13.86 18.68 7.18
C LEU A 138 -13.64 17.39 7.92
N PHE A 139 -13.15 16.38 7.23
CA PHE A 139 -12.78 15.09 7.84
C PHE A 139 -11.75 14.39 6.97
N THR A 140 -11.10 13.37 7.54
CA THR A 140 -10.10 12.56 6.85
C THR A 140 -10.43 11.08 6.96
N THR A 141 -10.04 10.31 5.95
CA THR A 141 -10.04 8.84 5.97
C THR A 141 -8.66 8.24 6.19
N PHE A 142 -7.63 9.07 6.38
CA PHE A 142 -6.35 8.61 6.88
C PHE A 142 -6.50 8.04 8.30
N SER A 143 -5.78 6.96 8.58
CA SER A 143 -5.65 6.48 9.98
C SER A 143 -5.06 7.61 10.84
N PRO A 144 -5.51 7.77 12.09
CA PRO A 144 -4.93 8.80 12.97
C PRO A 144 -3.42 8.64 13.12
N SER A 145 -2.67 9.74 13.02
CA SER A 145 -1.23 9.76 13.31
C SER A 145 -0.98 10.16 14.76
N LEU A 146 0.11 9.64 15.33
CA LEU A 146 0.55 10.03 16.67
C LEU A 146 1.10 11.46 16.67
N ALA A 147 1.83 11.82 15.61
CA ALA A 147 2.39 13.15 15.43
C ALA A 147 2.62 13.45 13.95
N THR A 148 2.64 14.75 13.63
CA THR A 148 3.16 15.28 12.37
C THR A 148 4.58 15.80 12.62
N ILE A 149 5.54 15.28 11.86
CA ILE A 149 6.95 15.69 11.93
C ILE A 149 7.12 16.94 11.03
N PRO A 150 7.61 18.08 11.56
CA PRO A 150 7.76 19.30 10.78
C PRO A 150 8.75 19.17 9.62
N ALA A 151 8.46 19.79 8.48
CA ALA A 151 9.37 19.87 7.35
C ALA A 151 10.73 20.48 7.75
N GLY A 152 11.80 19.98 7.14
CA GLY A 152 13.19 20.37 7.47
C GLY A 152 13.78 19.61 8.68
N SER A 153 13.04 18.73 9.32
CA SER A 153 13.55 17.93 10.44
C SER A 153 14.59 16.90 9.98
N ASP A 154 15.56 16.65 10.84
CA ASP A 154 16.37 15.44 10.81
C ASP A 154 15.63 14.33 11.58
N LEU A 155 15.24 13.27 10.89
CA LEU A 155 14.44 12.19 11.47
C LEU A 155 15.18 11.50 12.63
N TYR A 156 16.51 11.34 12.56
CA TYR A 156 17.28 10.78 13.66
C TYR A 156 17.16 11.62 14.95
N GLN A 157 17.32 12.92 14.85
CA GLN A 157 17.21 13.81 16.01
C GLN A 157 15.76 13.85 16.52
N TRP A 158 14.80 13.94 15.62
CA TRP A 158 13.40 13.97 15.99
C TRP A 158 12.96 12.73 16.78
N PHE A 159 13.31 11.51 16.32
CA PHE A 159 12.99 10.28 17.05
C PHE A 159 13.82 10.08 18.32
N ALA A 160 15.03 10.65 18.40
CA ALA A 160 15.80 10.66 19.63
C ALA A 160 15.14 11.50 20.74
N GLU A 161 14.46 12.59 20.36
CA GLU A 161 13.72 13.47 21.27
C GLU A 161 12.29 12.98 21.51
N ASN A 162 11.70 12.25 20.54
CA ASN A 162 10.35 11.74 20.57
C ASN A 162 10.35 10.21 20.33
N PRO A 163 10.80 9.42 21.31
CA PRO A 163 10.88 7.97 21.16
C PRO A 163 9.51 7.36 20.89
N VAL A 164 9.49 6.32 20.04
CA VAL A 164 8.26 5.59 19.72
C VAL A 164 7.72 4.94 21.00
N PRO A 165 6.46 5.20 21.39
CA PRO A 165 5.88 4.59 22.57
C PRO A 165 5.56 3.11 22.33
N ASP A 166 5.53 2.33 23.40
CA ASP A 166 5.04 0.95 23.36
C ASP A 166 3.55 0.93 22.96
N SER A 167 3.22 0.11 21.95
CA SER A 167 1.85 -0.06 21.45
C SER A 167 1.70 -1.42 20.79
N GLU A 168 0.54 -2.05 20.98
CA GLU A 168 0.12 -3.24 20.21
C GLU A 168 -0.42 -2.85 18.83
N GLU A 169 -0.89 -1.61 18.70
CA GLU A 169 -1.41 -1.04 17.44
C GLU A 169 -0.29 -0.43 16.60
N THR A 170 -0.55 -0.30 15.31
CA THR A 170 0.36 0.40 14.41
C THR A 170 0.36 1.90 14.67
N ILE A 171 1.53 2.47 14.84
CA ILE A 171 1.73 3.90 15.08
C ILE A 171 2.06 4.58 13.75
N TYR A 172 1.28 5.59 13.40
CA TYR A 172 1.48 6.40 12.21
C TYR A 172 2.16 7.71 12.58
N TYR A 173 3.17 8.08 11.81
CA TYR A 173 3.79 9.41 11.83
C TYR A 173 3.60 10.05 10.47
N ASP A 174 3.02 11.24 10.46
CA ASP A 174 2.84 12.01 9.25
C ASP A 174 4.04 12.96 9.05
N LEU A 175 4.57 13.02 7.84
CA LEU A 175 5.50 14.03 7.39
C LEU A 175 4.67 15.12 6.68
N GLU A 176 5.01 16.39 6.87
CA GLU A 176 4.32 17.49 6.19
C GLU A 176 4.40 17.34 4.67
N ALA A 177 3.30 17.62 3.98
CA ALA A 177 3.20 17.54 2.53
C ALA A 177 4.30 18.38 1.84
N GLY A 178 4.97 17.81 0.83
CA GLY A 178 6.10 18.41 0.12
C GLY A 178 7.35 18.67 0.96
N GLY A 179 7.34 18.25 2.25
CA GLY A 179 8.43 18.49 3.19
C GLY A 179 9.72 17.77 2.77
N GLN A 180 10.87 18.40 3.08
CA GLN A 180 12.20 17.81 2.87
C GLN A 180 12.75 17.40 4.23
N TYR A 181 13.21 16.16 4.34
CA TYR A 181 13.72 15.57 5.58
C TYR A 181 15.08 14.95 5.35
N THR A 182 15.95 15.06 6.35
CA THR A 182 17.22 14.34 6.38
C THR A 182 17.16 13.16 7.33
N LEU A 183 17.99 12.17 7.11
CA LEU A 183 18.26 11.09 8.04
C LEU A 183 19.77 11.06 8.27
N SER A 184 20.27 11.80 9.27
CA SER A 184 21.71 11.97 9.49
C SER A 184 22.40 10.72 10.04
N LYS A 185 21.65 9.82 10.67
CA LYS A 185 22.05 8.50 11.17
C LYS A 185 20.86 7.56 11.12
N SER A 186 21.12 6.24 11.23
CA SER A 186 20.06 5.25 11.31
C SER A 186 19.10 5.52 12.47
N VAL A 187 17.81 5.30 12.19
CA VAL A 187 16.75 5.21 13.20
C VAL A 187 16.30 3.77 13.27
N ASP A 188 16.44 3.14 14.44
CA ASP A 188 15.98 1.77 14.68
C ASP A 188 14.64 1.79 15.42
N PHE A 189 13.58 1.42 14.73
CA PHE A 189 12.24 1.27 15.28
C PHE A 189 12.05 -0.01 16.10
N ASN A 190 13.05 -0.89 16.11
CA ASN A 190 13.05 -2.15 16.84
C ASN A 190 11.78 -2.97 16.50
N THR A 191 11.07 -3.50 17.53
CA THR A 191 9.85 -4.30 17.38
C THR A 191 8.56 -3.48 17.24
N HIS A 192 8.65 -2.15 17.29
CA HIS A 192 7.46 -1.31 17.14
C HIS A 192 6.85 -1.47 15.75
N ALA A 193 5.54 -1.34 15.68
CA ALA A 193 4.82 -1.29 14.41
C ALA A 193 4.67 0.18 13.99
N VAL A 194 5.47 0.61 13.03
CA VAL A 194 5.56 2.02 12.61
C VAL A 194 5.26 2.18 11.13
N VAL A 195 4.48 3.20 10.81
CA VAL A 195 4.28 3.68 9.44
C VAL A 195 4.69 5.15 9.36
N LEU A 196 5.65 5.45 8.48
CA LEU A 196 5.97 6.81 8.07
C LEU A 196 5.24 7.12 6.77
N ARG A 197 4.54 8.26 6.72
CA ARG A 197 3.81 8.65 5.52
C ARG A 197 3.68 10.16 5.38
N THR A 198 3.33 10.60 4.19
CA THR A 198 2.72 11.92 4.00
C THR A 198 1.19 11.76 4.03
N ALA A 199 0.47 12.62 4.77
CA ALA A 199 -0.99 12.62 4.77
C ALA A 199 -1.55 13.40 3.56
N SER A 200 -0.96 13.20 2.39
CA SER A 200 -1.34 13.72 1.09
C SER A 200 -1.04 12.68 0.02
N LYS A 201 -1.96 12.50 -0.93
CA LYS A 201 -1.73 11.63 -2.10
C LYS A 201 -0.94 12.31 -3.21
N ASN A 202 -0.92 13.62 -3.27
CA ASN A 202 -0.43 14.39 -4.41
C ASN A 202 0.89 15.13 -4.12
N ASP A 203 1.22 15.41 -2.86
CA ASP A 203 2.39 16.20 -2.48
C ASP A 203 3.26 15.44 -1.47
N TRP A 204 4.07 14.51 -1.98
CA TRP A 204 4.85 13.58 -1.17
C TRP A 204 6.07 14.24 -0.54
N ALA A 205 6.30 13.94 0.73
CA ALA A 205 7.52 14.33 1.43
C ALA A 205 8.72 13.52 0.93
N THR A 206 9.90 14.15 0.93
CA THR A 206 11.17 13.52 0.56
C THR A 206 12.02 13.26 1.81
N VAL A 207 12.55 12.06 1.92
CA VAL A 207 13.53 11.67 2.94
C VAL A 207 14.83 11.34 2.26
N THR A 208 15.92 12.03 2.63
CA THR A 208 17.26 11.84 2.08
C THR A 208 18.20 11.31 3.17
N PRO A 209 18.51 10.00 3.18
CA PRO A 209 19.48 9.40 4.09
C PRO A 209 20.91 9.89 3.77
N ALA A 210 21.65 10.24 4.81
CA ALA A 210 23.08 10.49 4.73
C ALA A 210 23.84 9.16 4.56
N ASP A 211 25.12 9.25 4.20
CA ASP A 211 25.97 8.06 4.07
C ASP A 211 25.98 7.21 5.36
N GLY A 212 25.67 5.93 5.21
CA GLY A 212 25.57 4.97 6.31
C GLY A 212 24.29 5.04 7.15
N ALA A 213 23.35 5.91 6.82
CA ALA A 213 22.08 6.03 7.51
C ALA A 213 20.97 5.20 6.85
N ALA A 214 20.19 4.47 7.65
CA ALA A 214 19.07 3.64 7.22
C ALA A 214 17.88 3.76 8.18
N LEU A 215 16.69 3.46 7.70
CA LEU A 215 15.54 3.18 8.55
C LEU A 215 15.60 1.69 8.92
N GLU A 216 15.83 1.41 10.21
CA GLU A 216 16.02 0.06 10.71
C GLU A 216 14.80 -0.42 11.50
N TYR A 217 14.49 -1.72 11.44
CA TYR A 217 13.34 -2.30 12.13
C TYR A 217 13.48 -3.81 12.28
N CYS A 218 12.79 -4.37 13.26
CA CYS A 218 12.53 -5.81 13.39
C CYS A 218 11.08 -6.11 13.84
N GLY A 219 10.22 -5.11 13.76
CA GLY A 219 8.77 -5.19 13.89
C GLY A 219 8.05 -5.03 12.56
N SER A 220 6.78 -4.62 12.59
CA SER A 220 6.06 -4.18 11.39
C SER A 220 6.56 -2.81 10.95
N PHE A 221 6.80 -2.65 9.67
CA PHE A 221 7.27 -1.37 9.13
C PHE A 221 6.54 -0.99 7.85
N GLY A 222 6.18 0.28 7.73
CA GLY A 222 5.49 0.79 6.55
C GLY A 222 6.00 2.14 6.09
N LEU A 223 6.00 2.32 4.75
CA LEU A 223 6.19 3.61 4.07
C LEU A 223 5.01 3.84 3.15
N LYS A 224 4.48 5.08 3.12
CA LYS A 224 3.37 5.43 2.23
C LYS A 224 3.44 6.89 1.78
N TYR A 225 3.25 7.14 0.49
CA TYR A 225 3.29 8.49 -0.09
C TYR A 225 4.59 9.25 0.21
N LEU A 226 5.73 8.58 0.02
CA LEU A 226 7.05 9.14 0.31
C LEU A 226 7.98 9.02 -0.90
N ILE A 227 8.88 9.98 -1.00
CA ILE A 227 10.06 9.90 -1.86
C ILE A 227 11.25 9.57 -0.95
N ILE A 228 11.98 8.50 -1.27
CA ILE A 228 13.25 8.16 -0.61
C ILE A 228 14.36 8.42 -1.61
N ASP A 229 15.18 9.43 -1.34
CA ASP A 229 16.26 9.85 -2.21
C ASP A 229 17.60 9.27 -1.74
N GLY A 230 18.10 8.26 -2.46
CA GLY A 230 19.35 7.56 -2.18
C GLY A 230 20.60 8.25 -2.70
N SER A 231 20.53 9.49 -3.18
CA SER A 231 21.63 10.20 -3.86
C SER A 231 22.89 10.42 -3.02
N LEU A 232 22.77 10.37 -1.68
CA LEU A 232 23.89 10.63 -0.78
C LEU A 232 24.53 9.36 -0.19
N THR A 233 24.06 8.17 -0.55
CA THR A 233 24.56 6.92 0.03
C THR A 233 24.47 5.74 -0.91
N ASP A 234 25.49 4.87 -0.90
CA ASP A 234 25.43 3.53 -1.48
C ASP A 234 25.24 2.43 -0.40
N ASN A 235 24.93 2.83 0.83
CA ASN A 235 24.51 1.95 1.90
C ASN A 235 23.01 1.61 1.78
N PRO A 236 22.50 0.61 2.52
CA PRO A 236 21.09 0.27 2.51
C PRO A 236 20.19 1.44 2.94
N LEU A 237 19.06 1.64 2.25
CA LEU A 237 18.06 2.64 2.63
C LEU A 237 17.17 2.14 3.78
N LEU A 238 16.85 0.85 3.78
CA LEU A 238 16.12 0.12 4.79
C LEU A 238 16.97 -1.06 5.27
N ALA A 239 16.93 -1.35 6.58
CA ALA A 239 17.60 -2.53 7.10
C ALA A 239 16.81 -3.17 8.25
N PHE A 240 17.04 -4.46 8.49
CA PHE A 240 16.59 -5.06 9.75
C PHE A 240 17.49 -4.60 10.89
N SER A 241 16.94 -4.50 12.11
CA SER A 241 17.70 -4.08 13.29
C SER A 241 18.97 -4.92 13.47
N ALA A 242 20.10 -4.25 13.70
CA ALA A 242 21.37 -4.96 13.93
C ALA A 242 21.42 -5.71 15.28
N ASN A 243 20.57 -5.30 16.24
CA ASN A 243 20.52 -5.86 17.59
C ASN A 243 19.07 -6.21 17.98
N PRO A 244 18.48 -7.28 17.40
CA PRO A 244 17.11 -7.66 17.72
C PRO A 244 16.98 -8.13 19.18
N PRO A 245 15.82 -7.87 19.81
CA PRO A 245 15.57 -8.37 21.17
C PRO A 245 15.33 -9.90 21.15
N GLU A 246 15.61 -10.55 22.27
CA GLU A 246 15.41 -11.99 22.46
C GLU A 246 13.95 -12.43 22.23
N SER A 247 13.00 -11.53 22.39
CA SER A 247 11.57 -11.81 22.24
C SER A 247 11.14 -12.25 20.84
N ILE A 248 11.91 -11.93 19.80
CA ILE A 248 11.65 -12.37 18.43
C ILE A 248 12.55 -13.51 17.96
N PHE A 249 13.50 -13.94 18.79
CA PHE A 249 14.40 -15.05 18.48
C PHE A 249 13.70 -16.39 18.67
N ASP A 250 13.74 -17.21 17.64
CA ASP A 250 13.11 -18.54 17.62
C ASP A 250 14.12 -19.63 17.41
N ALA A 251 14.58 -20.21 18.54
CA ALA A 251 15.52 -21.32 18.53
C ALA A 251 14.94 -22.61 17.91
N SER A 252 13.61 -22.81 17.99
CA SER A 252 12.93 -23.98 17.47
C SER A 252 12.84 -23.97 15.94
N HIS A 253 12.87 -22.78 15.35
CA HIS A 253 12.81 -22.58 13.91
C HIS A 253 14.14 -22.07 13.35
N ASN A 254 15.18 -22.91 13.54
CA ASN A 254 16.51 -22.75 12.95
C ASN A 254 17.20 -21.42 13.34
N ASN A 255 16.92 -20.93 14.55
CA ASN A 255 17.50 -19.70 15.12
C ASN A 255 17.25 -18.45 14.25
N HIS A 256 16.06 -18.30 13.69
CA HIS A 256 15.68 -17.05 13.02
C HIS A 256 15.12 -16.05 14.03
N ASN A 257 15.42 -14.78 13.82
CA ASN A 257 14.64 -13.69 14.36
C ASN A 257 13.41 -13.53 13.49
N GLN A 258 12.21 -13.68 14.08
CA GLN A 258 10.95 -13.73 13.35
C GLN A 258 10.29 -12.36 13.29
N ILE A 259 10.16 -11.81 12.08
CA ILE A 259 9.30 -10.65 11.84
C ILE A 259 7.99 -11.19 11.27
N THR A 260 6.99 -11.36 12.14
CA THR A 260 5.70 -12.00 11.79
C THR A 260 4.65 -11.06 11.25
N ARG A 261 4.83 -9.76 11.44
CA ARG A 261 3.97 -8.69 10.91
C ARG A 261 4.60 -8.13 9.62
N PRO A 262 3.79 -7.64 8.67
CA PRO A 262 4.28 -7.27 7.35
C PRO A 262 5.20 -6.04 7.36
N THR A 263 6.14 -6.02 6.40
CA THR A 263 6.73 -4.79 5.87
C THR A 263 5.92 -4.38 4.65
N SER A 264 5.38 -3.17 4.63
CA SER A 264 4.50 -2.67 3.57
C SER A 264 4.98 -1.32 3.03
N ILE A 265 5.35 -1.28 1.77
CA ILE A 265 5.78 -0.08 1.06
C ILE A 265 4.76 0.19 -0.04
N GLN A 266 4.03 1.29 0.08
CA GLN A 266 2.92 1.58 -0.83
C GLN A 266 3.01 3.01 -1.35
N LYS A 267 2.81 3.17 -2.66
CA LYS A 267 2.78 4.50 -3.27
C LYS A 267 4.00 5.35 -2.88
N CYS A 268 5.19 4.73 -3.04
CA CYS A 268 6.47 5.37 -2.74
C CYS A 268 7.34 5.46 -4.00
N SER A 269 8.19 6.47 -4.04
CA SER A 269 9.22 6.62 -5.05
C SER A 269 10.60 6.50 -4.42
N PHE A 270 11.39 5.56 -4.86
CA PHE A 270 12.80 5.44 -4.53
C PHE A 270 13.60 6.00 -5.70
N ILE A 271 14.28 7.11 -5.50
CA ILE A 271 15.07 7.78 -6.54
C ILE A 271 16.56 7.70 -6.21
N HIS A 272 17.38 7.69 -7.23
CA HIS A 272 18.86 7.65 -7.10
C HIS A 272 19.34 6.51 -6.18
N VAL A 273 18.76 5.31 -6.29
CA VAL A 273 19.11 4.18 -5.44
C VAL A 273 20.49 3.65 -5.82
N GLN A 274 21.51 4.08 -5.10
CA GLN A 274 22.91 3.71 -5.35
C GLN A 274 23.30 2.39 -4.68
N GLY A 275 22.67 2.05 -3.56
CA GLY A 275 22.87 0.86 -2.76
C GLY A 275 21.63 -0.04 -2.66
N MET A 276 21.60 -0.88 -1.66
CA MET A 276 20.49 -1.80 -1.41
C MET A 276 19.23 -1.05 -0.94
N ILE A 277 18.06 -1.51 -1.34
CA ILE A 277 16.81 -1.04 -0.72
C ILE A 277 16.63 -1.69 0.65
N LEU A 278 16.85 -2.99 0.78
CA LEU A 278 16.70 -3.71 2.04
C LEU A 278 17.92 -4.59 2.32
N TYR A 279 18.40 -4.56 3.57
CA TYR A 279 19.54 -5.35 4.03
C TYR A 279 19.28 -6.03 5.38
N ASP A 280 19.85 -7.21 5.63
CA ASP A 280 19.65 -8.00 6.84
C ASP A 280 20.61 -7.67 8.00
N ASN A 281 21.49 -6.68 7.85
CA ASN A 281 22.50 -6.30 8.85
C ASN A 281 23.33 -7.48 9.39
N LYS A 282 23.52 -8.54 8.57
CA LYS A 282 24.22 -9.77 8.95
C LYS A 282 23.57 -10.54 10.12
N VAL A 283 22.30 -10.28 10.35
CA VAL A 283 21.50 -10.95 11.38
C VAL A 283 20.50 -11.89 10.70
N LYS A 284 20.30 -13.07 11.29
CA LYS A 284 19.46 -14.10 10.69
C LYS A 284 17.99 -13.82 10.93
N TYR A 285 17.36 -13.22 9.95
CA TYR A 285 15.93 -12.90 9.98
C TYR A 285 15.10 -13.80 9.07
N CYS A 286 13.86 -14.07 9.49
CA CYS A 286 12.78 -14.45 8.60
C CYS A 286 11.70 -13.35 8.67
N LEU A 287 11.56 -12.58 7.60
CA LEU A 287 10.41 -11.68 7.43
C LEU A 287 9.27 -12.47 6.81
N LYS A 288 8.08 -12.49 7.47
CA LYS A 288 6.93 -13.25 6.97
C LYS A 288 6.41 -12.69 5.66
N ASP A 289 6.09 -11.41 5.63
CA ASP A 289 5.48 -10.77 4.47
C ASP A 289 6.18 -9.45 4.12
N PHE A 290 6.65 -9.34 2.88
CA PHE A 290 7.11 -8.09 2.29
C PHE A 290 6.20 -7.73 1.13
N VAL A 291 5.60 -6.55 1.20
CA VAL A 291 4.69 -6.04 0.17
C VAL A 291 5.19 -4.71 -0.34
N MET A 292 5.35 -4.61 -1.66
CA MET A 292 5.62 -3.36 -2.36
C MET A 292 4.55 -3.18 -3.44
N ASP A 293 3.78 -2.09 -3.34
CA ASP A 293 2.66 -1.85 -4.24
C ASP A 293 2.61 -0.40 -4.71
N ASP A 294 2.33 -0.20 -5.99
CA ASP A 294 2.21 1.10 -6.64
C ASP A 294 3.43 2.02 -6.40
N CYS A 295 4.63 1.45 -6.55
CA CYS A 295 5.90 2.13 -6.32
C CYS A 295 6.67 2.43 -7.61
N THR A 296 7.62 3.36 -7.52
CA THR A 296 8.65 3.56 -8.55
C THR A 296 10.04 3.43 -7.93
N ILE A 297 10.97 2.76 -8.64
CA ILE A 297 12.33 2.54 -8.19
C ILE A 297 13.31 2.89 -9.31
N GLN A 298 14.04 3.97 -9.13
CA GLN A 298 15.15 4.37 -9.99
C GLN A 298 16.47 3.87 -9.40
N LEU A 299 17.03 2.84 -10.00
CA LEU A 299 18.32 2.28 -9.61
C LEU A 299 19.46 3.06 -10.29
N GLU A 300 20.47 3.42 -9.52
CA GLU A 300 21.72 4.04 -9.99
C GLU A 300 22.92 3.41 -9.26
N PRO A 301 23.09 2.07 -9.32
CA PRO A 301 24.05 1.38 -8.48
C PRO A 301 25.48 1.89 -8.73
N THR A 302 26.27 1.97 -7.64
CA THR A 302 27.71 2.18 -7.73
C THR A 302 28.44 0.94 -8.24
N ASP A 303 29.70 1.06 -8.65
CA ASP A 303 30.54 -0.07 -9.10
C ASP A 303 30.60 -1.20 -8.03
N GLY A 304 30.55 -0.84 -6.74
CA GLY A 304 30.56 -1.77 -5.63
C GLY A 304 29.39 -2.73 -5.59
N MET A 305 28.26 -2.38 -6.21
CA MET A 305 27.02 -3.15 -6.17
C MET A 305 26.99 -4.36 -7.13
N SER A 306 27.98 -4.55 -7.98
CA SER A 306 28.07 -5.64 -8.97
C SER A 306 28.05 -7.05 -8.36
N ASN A 307 28.22 -7.21 -7.05
CA ASN A 307 28.06 -8.46 -6.29
C ASN A 307 26.92 -8.45 -5.28
N SER A 308 26.18 -7.35 -5.18
CA SER A 308 25.10 -7.12 -4.25
C SER A 308 23.72 -7.35 -4.89
N SER A 309 22.66 -7.01 -4.19
CA SER A 309 21.28 -7.10 -4.67
C SER A 309 20.44 -5.94 -4.18
N VAL A 310 19.32 -5.71 -4.86
CA VAL A 310 18.36 -4.66 -4.45
C VAL A 310 17.71 -5.02 -3.11
N PHE A 311 17.23 -6.27 -2.99
CA PHE A 311 16.70 -6.84 -1.75
C PHE A 311 17.67 -7.94 -1.27
N TYR A 312 18.44 -7.65 -0.23
CA TYR A 312 19.57 -8.46 0.18
C TYR A 312 19.39 -9.01 1.60
N VAL A 313 18.78 -10.20 1.70
CA VAL A 313 18.58 -10.92 2.97
C VAL A 313 19.39 -12.21 2.93
N TYR A 314 20.72 -12.10 2.96
CA TYR A 314 21.63 -13.20 2.68
C TYR A 314 22.76 -13.35 3.71
N ASP A 315 23.40 -12.28 4.12
CA ASP A 315 24.63 -12.31 4.92
C ASP A 315 24.37 -12.89 6.33
N GLY A 316 23.23 -12.58 6.93
CA GLY A 316 22.81 -13.16 8.20
C GLY A 316 22.30 -14.59 8.10
N GLY A 317 22.02 -15.07 6.92
CA GLY A 317 21.50 -16.43 6.71
C GLY A 317 19.97 -16.52 6.67
N GLY A 318 19.29 -15.40 6.44
CA GLY A 318 17.84 -15.25 6.45
C GLY A 318 17.17 -15.26 5.07
N PHE A 319 15.89 -14.91 5.06
CA PHE A 319 15.07 -14.78 3.86
C PHE A 319 13.76 -14.01 4.14
N ILE A 320 13.08 -13.61 3.06
CA ILE A 320 11.68 -13.17 3.10
C ILE A 320 10.82 -14.35 2.68
N ASN A 321 9.82 -14.71 3.50
CA ASN A 321 8.97 -15.87 3.23
C ASN A 321 8.00 -15.62 2.08
N ASP A 322 7.26 -14.51 2.14
CA ASP A 322 6.34 -14.11 1.09
C ASP A 322 6.71 -12.71 0.58
N PHE A 323 7.26 -12.68 -0.63
CA PHE A 323 7.62 -11.44 -1.32
C PHE A 323 6.54 -11.12 -2.36
N THR A 324 5.98 -9.93 -2.28
CA THR A 324 4.99 -9.43 -3.23
C THR A 324 5.40 -8.06 -3.75
N MET A 325 5.45 -7.92 -5.07
CA MET A 325 5.65 -6.66 -5.77
C MET A 325 4.56 -6.52 -6.84
N THR A 326 3.76 -5.45 -6.72
CA THR A 326 2.63 -5.22 -7.63
C THR A 326 2.60 -3.77 -8.11
N ASN A 327 2.07 -3.55 -9.32
CA ASN A 327 1.84 -2.21 -9.86
C ASN A 327 3.07 -1.29 -9.75
N THR A 328 4.26 -1.85 -9.96
CA THR A 328 5.52 -1.18 -9.63
C THR A 328 6.44 -1.09 -10.85
N THR A 329 7.03 0.07 -11.04
CA THR A 329 8.07 0.29 -12.05
C THR A 329 9.45 0.26 -11.41
N VAL A 330 10.35 -0.56 -11.95
CA VAL A 330 11.78 -0.62 -11.55
C VAL A 330 12.62 -0.40 -12.78
N TRP A 331 13.53 0.56 -12.72
CA TRP A 331 14.46 0.75 -13.83
C TRP A 331 15.87 1.11 -13.37
N ASN A 332 16.86 0.75 -14.16
CA ASN A 332 18.24 1.14 -13.91
C ASN A 332 18.63 2.26 -14.88
N ALA A 333 18.97 3.42 -14.31
CA ALA A 333 19.25 4.65 -15.03
C ALA A 333 20.72 4.79 -15.44
N ASN A 334 21.63 3.91 -14.98
CA ASN A 334 23.04 3.98 -15.33
C ASN A 334 23.60 2.66 -15.90
N ALA A 335 24.89 2.62 -16.18
CA ALA A 335 25.57 1.48 -16.78
C ALA A 335 25.94 0.38 -15.77
N ASN A 336 26.04 0.72 -14.49
CA ASN A 336 26.33 -0.23 -13.43
C ASN A 336 25.09 -1.07 -13.13
N THR A 337 25.26 -2.25 -12.56
CA THR A 337 24.14 -3.13 -12.28
C THR A 337 24.34 -3.87 -10.98
N PHE A 338 23.24 -4.12 -10.27
CA PHE A 338 23.24 -5.13 -9.22
C PHE A 338 23.37 -6.53 -9.82
N LYS A 339 23.88 -7.46 -9.03
CA LYS A 339 23.94 -8.87 -9.42
C LYS A 339 22.59 -9.57 -9.32
N TYR A 340 21.76 -9.19 -8.35
CA TYR A 340 20.45 -9.79 -8.12
C TYR A 340 19.40 -8.73 -7.81
N LEU A 341 18.17 -8.96 -8.21
CA LEU A 341 17.05 -8.21 -7.66
C LEU A 341 16.75 -8.69 -6.24
N ILE A 342 16.58 -10.00 -6.05
CA ILE A 342 16.31 -10.63 -4.76
C ILE A 342 17.40 -11.67 -4.45
N ARG A 343 17.97 -11.61 -3.25
CA ARG A 343 18.93 -12.62 -2.78
C ARG A 343 18.64 -13.04 -1.36
N TYR A 344 18.44 -14.36 -1.18
CA TYR A 344 18.29 -15.02 0.11
C TYR A 344 19.39 -16.03 0.35
N ASN A 345 19.58 -16.41 1.62
CA ASN A 345 20.52 -17.44 1.97
C ASN A 345 20.03 -18.84 1.51
N ASN A 346 20.92 -19.69 1.05
CA ASN A 346 20.59 -21.02 0.58
C ASN A 346 19.98 -21.94 1.65
N SER A 347 20.15 -21.63 2.92
CA SER A 347 19.52 -22.35 4.03
C SER A 347 18.11 -21.87 4.37
N GLY A 348 17.64 -20.80 3.72
CA GLY A 348 16.35 -20.17 3.98
C GLY A 348 15.19 -20.94 3.37
N ARG A 349 14.71 -22.01 4.01
CA ARG A 349 13.48 -22.69 3.65
C ARG A 349 12.36 -22.30 4.59
N CYS A 350 11.15 -22.16 4.06
CA CYS A 350 9.99 -21.76 4.85
C CYS A 350 9.70 -22.68 6.03
N ASP A 351 9.85 -24.02 5.84
CA ASP A 351 9.63 -25.01 6.89
C ASP A 351 10.61 -24.88 8.07
N ARG A 352 11.81 -24.37 7.82
CA ARG A 352 12.78 -24.10 8.90
C ARG A 352 12.42 -22.89 9.73
N ALA A 353 11.66 -21.96 9.18
CA ALA A 353 11.14 -20.80 9.90
C ALA A 353 9.70 -21.01 10.43
N GLY A 354 9.17 -22.25 10.31
CA GLY A 354 7.86 -22.60 10.86
C GLY A 354 6.69 -22.32 9.92
N TYR A 355 6.95 -22.01 8.63
CA TYR A 355 5.90 -21.77 7.65
C TYR A 355 5.68 -22.99 6.75
N THR A 356 4.46 -23.14 6.25
CA THR A 356 4.07 -24.27 5.38
C THR A 356 4.34 -23.99 3.91
N THR A 357 4.34 -22.73 3.51
CA THR A 357 4.60 -22.27 2.14
C THR A 357 5.39 -20.98 2.14
N ASN A 358 6.02 -20.70 1.01
CA ASN A 358 6.64 -19.42 0.70
C ASN A 358 6.21 -18.97 -0.70
N SER A 359 6.34 -17.68 -0.99
CA SER A 359 5.97 -17.15 -2.30
C SER A 359 6.87 -16.03 -2.81
N ILE A 360 6.93 -15.94 -4.15
CA ILE A 360 7.40 -14.76 -4.89
C ILE A 360 6.31 -14.38 -5.88
N ASN A 361 5.69 -13.24 -5.66
CA ASN A 361 4.59 -12.71 -6.47
C ASN A 361 5.05 -11.40 -7.12
N ILE A 362 5.02 -11.35 -8.45
CA ILE A 362 5.39 -10.14 -9.22
C ILE A 362 4.30 -9.94 -10.28
N LYS A 363 3.47 -8.89 -10.10
CA LYS A 363 2.32 -8.66 -10.98
C LYS A 363 2.19 -7.20 -11.42
N ASN A 364 1.78 -7.02 -12.66
CA ASN A 364 1.55 -5.70 -13.22
C ASN A 364 2.75 -4.77 -13.05
N CYS A 365 3.96 -5.31 -13.20
CA CYS A 365 5.19 -4.54 -13.03
C CYS A 365 5.84 -4.24 -14.37
N THR A 366 6.51 -3.09 -14.45
CA THR A 366 7.39 -2.72 -15.56
C THR A 366 8.81 -2.68 -15.08
N MET A 367 9.68 -3.49 -15.67
CA MET A 367 11.10 -3.55 -15.32
C MET A 367 11.96 -3.28 -16.54
N TYR A 368 12.85 -2.29 -16.43
CA TYR A 368 13.73 -1.90 -17.53
C TYR A 368 15.20 -1.87 -17.08
N ASN A 369 16.06 -2.59 -17.79
CA ASN A 369 17.50 -2.69 -17.52
C ASN A 369 17.82 -3.18 -16.08
N VAL A 370 16.89 -3.88 -15.44
CA VAL A 370 17.05 -4.37 -14.08
C VAL A 370 17.92 -5.62 -14.08
N VAL A 371 19.05 -5.55 -13.36
CA VAL A 371 20.07 -6.63 -13.28
C VAL A 371 20.40 -7.23 -14.65
N LYS A 372 20.59 -6.38 -15.66
CA LYS A 372 20.75 -6.79 -17.08
C LYS A 372 21.77 -7.92 -17.26
N THR A 373 22.92 -7.84 -16.60
CA THR A 373 23.97 -8.89 -16.64
C THR A 373 23.91 -9.86 -15.43
N GLY A 374 22.93 -9.69 -14.56
CA GLY A 374 22.75 -10.44 -13.33
C GLY A 374 21.62 -11.46 -13.38
N GLN A 375 20.95 -11.66 -12.27
CA GLN A 375 19.86 -12.64 -12.13
C GLN A 375 18.70 -12.03 -11.33
N MET A 376 17.47 -12.33 -11.71
CA MET A 376 16.31 -11.84 -10.97
C MET A 376 16.35 -12.30 -9.51
N CYS A 377 16.49 -13.59 -9.27
CA CYS A 377 16.54 -14.15 -7.92
C CYS A 377 17.73 -15.08 -7.71
N ASN A 378 18.23 -15.11 -6.48
CA ASN A 378 19.12 -16.15 -5.95
C ASN A 378 18.62 -16.52 -4.55
N HIS A 379 17.83 -17.59 -4.47
CA HIS A 379 17.10 -18.02 -3.29
C HIS A 379 17.14 -19.54 -3.12
N GLY A 380 18.34 -20.13 -3.20
CA GLY A 380 18.53 -21.59 -3.31
C GLY A 380 17.75 -22.46 -2.31
N GLY A 381 17.30 -21.88 -1.18
CA GLY A 381 16.40 -22.56 -0.25
C GLY A 381 14.99 -22.80 -0.80
N PHE A 382 14.55 -22.03 -1.79
CA PHE A 382 13.23 -22.15 -2.43
C PHE A 382 13.28 -23.05 -3.68
N ASP A 383 14.46 -23.26 -4.25
CA ASP A 383 14.66 -23.97 -5.51
C ASP A 383 14.07 -25.39 -5.47
N GLY A 384 13.09 -25.66 -6.33
CA GLY A 384 12.50 -27.00 -6.50
C GLY A 384 11.78 -27.52 -5.27
N GLN A 385 11.35 -26.67 -4.34
CA GLN A 385 10.60 -27.09 -3.15
C GLN A 385 9.09 -27.12 -3.41
N ALA A 386 8.43 -28.15 -2.89
CA ALA A 386 6.97 -28.27 -2.94
C ALA A 386 6.22 -27.16 -2.21
N THR A 387 6.91 -26.48 -1.30
CA THR A 387 6.38 -25.37 -0.49
C THR A 387 6.40 -24.05 -1.23
N SER A 388 7.11 -23.95 -2.36
CA SER A 388 7.34 -22.68 -3.08
C SER A 388 6.22 -22.40 -4.08
N ASN A 389 5.72 -21.17 -4.04
CA ASN A 389 4.73 -20.63 -4.96
C ASN A 389 5.35 -19.45 -5.72
N TYR A 390 5.17 -19.44 -7.03
CA TYR A 390 5.62 -18.37 -7.91
C TYR A 390 4.42 -17.90 -8.73
N ASP A 391 4.10 -16.60 -8.62
CA ASP A 391 2.95 -16.01 -9.29
C ASP A 391 3.40 -14.73 -10.00
N VAL A 392 3.63 -14.82 -11.32
CA VAL A 392 4.27 -13.78 -12.13
C VAL A 392 3.40 -13.49 -13.35
N GLU A 393 2.62 -12.43 -13.30
CA GLU A 393 1.59 -12.16 -14.30
C GLU A 393 1.57 -10.70 -14.73
N ASN A 394 1.25 -10.49 -15.99
CA ASN A 394 1.03 -9.16 -16.58
C ASN A 394 2.23 -8.22 -16.46
N ASN A 395 3.45 -8.72 -16.57
CA ASN A 395 4.65 -7.91 -16.42
C ASN A 395 5.29 -7.59 -17.77
N ILE A 396 6.05 -6.49 -17.80
CA ILE A 396 6.95 -6.13 -18.90
C ILE A 396 8.39 -6.15 -18.38
N PHE A 397 9.21 -7.07 -18.89
CA PHE A 397 10.65 -7.17 -18.61
C PHE A 397 11.43 -6.83 -19.86
N VAL A 398 12.14 -5.70 -19.83
CA VAL A 398 13.03 -5.27 -20.92
C VAL A 398 14.47 -5.21 -20.42
N ASP A 399 15.37 -5.89 -21.09
CA ASP A 399 16.79 -5.96 -20.72
C ASP A 399 17.03 -6.41 -19.27
N CYS A 400 16.32 -7.43 -18.81
CA CYS A 400 16.39 -7.92 -17.44
C CYS A 400 17.01 -9.33 -17.34
N GLY A 401 17.72 -9.61 -16.24
CA GLY A 401 18.06 -10.96 -15.78
C GLY A 401 18.90 -11.82 -16.71
N SER A 402 19.80 -11.25 -17.53
CA SER A 402 20.68 -12.01 -18.46
C SER A 402 19.93 -13.01 -19.34
N HIS A 403 18.85 -12.63 -19.98
CA HIS A 403 17.96 -13.50 -20.79
C HIS A 403 17.23 -14.62 -20.04
N GLN A 404 17.27 -14.65 -18.72
CA GLN A 404 16.79 -15.80 -17.93
C GLN A 404 15.79 -15.39 -16.83
N VAL A 405 14.90 -14.43 -17.13
CA VAL A 405 13.99 -13.85 -16.12
C VAL A 405 13.16 -14.93 -15.44
N ALA A 406 12.32 -15.67 -16.15
CA ALA A 406 11.44 -16.70 -15.59
C ALA A 406 12.24 -17.79 -14.88
N ARG A 407 13.31 -18.29 -15.53
CA ARG A 407 14.21 -19.28 -14.95
C ARG A 407 14.79 -18.84 -13.60
N ARG A 408 15.20 -17.57 -13.50
CA ARG A 408 15.86 -17.08 -12.28
C ARG A 408 14.90 -16.72 -11.18
N ILE A 409 13.65 -16.43 -11.51
CA ILE A 409 12.59 -16.28 -10.50
C ILE A 409 12.25 -17.65 -9.89
N VAL A 410 12.05 -18.68 -10.70
CA VAL A 410 11.69 -20.03 -10.23
C VAL A 410 12.89 -20.77 -9.64
N GLY A 411 14.08 -20.56 -10.18
CA GLY A 411 15.28 -21.31 -9.84
C GLY A 411 15.29 -22.69 -10.49
N ARG A 412 14.87 -23.74 -9.77
CA ARG A 412 14.77 -25.09 -10.28
C ARG A 412 13.32 -25.50 -10.48
N LEU A 413 12.97 -26.01 -11.66
CA LEU A 413 11.64 -26.60 -11.89
C LEU A 413 11.40 -27.79 -10.97
N SER A 414 10.17 -27.90 -10.48
CA SER A 414 9.67 -29.03 -9.72
C SER A 414 8.18 -29.16 -9.99
N ASP A 415 7.73 -30.40 -10.26
CA ASP A 415 6.32 -30.69 -10.45
C ASP A 415 5.47 -30.48 -9.18
N ALA A 416 6.14 -30.33 -8.04
CA ALA A 416 5.50 -30.08 -6.75
C ALA A 416 5.35 -28.59 -6.41
N ALA A 417 6.15 -27.71 -7.01
CA ALA A 417 6.03 -26.27 -6.83
C ALA A 417 4.82 -25.72 -7.60
N LYS A 418 4.12 -24.75 -7.02
CA LYS A 418 3.06 -24.03 -7.74
C LYS A 418 3.68 -22.89 -8.54
N ILE A 419 3.62 -23.01 -9.87
CA ILE A 419 4.20 -22.02 -10.81
C ILE A 419 3.06 -21.50 -11.68
N VAL A 420 2.79 -20.18 -11.57
CA VAL A 420 1.80 -19.47 -12.38
C VAL A 420 2.50 -18.30 -13.05
N PHE A 421 2.57 -18.35 -14.37
CA PHE A 421 3.07 -17.27 -15.20
C PHE A 421 2.05 -17.01 -16.31
N ASN A 422 1.77 -15.77 -16.60
CA ASN A 422 0.84 -15.43 -17.69
C ASN A 422 0.99 -13.96 -18.12
N ASN A 423 0.77 -13.70 -19.41
CA ASN A 423 0.76 -12.37 -20.00
C ASN A 423 2.04 -11.55 -19.73
N ASN A 424 3.20 -12.20 -19.69
CA ASN A 424 4.45 -11.50 -19.49
C ASN A 424 5.12 -11.17 -20.84
N THR A 425 5.77 -10.03 -20.92
CA THR A 425 6.67 -9.64 -22.00
C THR A 425 8.12 -9.85 -21.56
N TYR A 426 8.91 -10.53 -22.38
CA TYR A 426 10.35 -10.65 -22.20
C TYR A 426 11.05 -10.12 -23.45
N TRP A 427 11.62 -8.92 -23.35
CA TRP A 427 12.29 -8.25 -24.45
C TRP A 427 13.75 -7.99 -24.08
N PHE A 428 14.71 -8.45 -24.90
CA PHE A 428 16.11 -8.33 -24.55
C PHE A 428 16.96 -8.04 -25.80
N ASP A 429 17.82 -7.02 -25.71
CA ASP A 429 18.69 -6.57 -26.82
C ASP A 429 17.92 -6.37 -28.15
N GLY A 430 16.70 -5.87 -28.08
CA GLY A 430 15.86 -5.55 -29.25
C GLY A 430 15.07 -6.71 -29.84
N GLU A 431 15.01 -7.86 -29.18
CA GLU A 431 14.30 -9.04 -29.64
C GLU A 431 13.44 -9.68 -28.55
N ALA A 432 12.37 -10.40 -28.97
CA ALA A 432 11.58 -11.21 -28.05
C ALA A 432 12.46 -12.36 -27.50
N ASN A 433 12.45 -12.51 -26.17
CA ASN A 433 13.27 -13.51 -25.49
C ASN A 433 12.41 -14.71 -25.06
N ASP A 434 12.74 -15.89 -25.57
CA ASP A 434 12.02 -17.13 -25.25
C ASP A 434 12.24 -17.56 -23.80
N GLN A 435 11.16 -17.65 -23.03
CA GLN A 435 11.11 -18.12 -21.64
C GLN A 435 10.22 -19.37 -21.46
N THR A 436 9.75 -19.98 -22.56
CA THR A 436 8.74 -21.07 -22.58
C THR A 436 9.14 -22.30 -21.75
N GLY A 437 10.43 -22.49 -21.47
CA GLY A 437 10.91 -23.55 -20.59
C GLY A 437 10.53 -23.37 -19.11
N TYR A 438 10.10 -22.17 -18.70
CA TYR A 438 9.74 -21.81 -17.32
C TYR A 438 8.41 -21.07 -17.23
N ASP A 439 8.17 -20.12 -18.14
CA ASP A 439 6.87 -19.51 -18.32
C ASP A 439 6.06 -20.36 -19.33
N THR A 440 5.06 -21.06 -18.83
CA THR A 440 4.16 -21.91 -19.63
C THR A 440 2.82 -21.23 -19.93
N GLY A 441 2.65 -19.97 -19.51
CA GLY A 441 1.49 -19.15 -19.80
C GLY A 441 1.56 -18.49 -21.18
N TYR A 442 0.73 -17.50 -21.39
CA TYR A 442 0.80 -16.68 -22.59
C TYR A 442 1.93 -15.66 -22.50
N ILE A 443 2.86 -15.70 -23.44
CA ILE A 443 4.00 -14.77 -23.53
C ILE A 443 3.72 -13.77 -24.64
N LEU A 444 3.83 -12.48 -24.35
CA LEU A 444 3.72 -11.41 -25.34
C LEU A 444 5.05 -11.26 -26.08
N THR A 445 4.99 -11.21 -27.39
CA THR A 445 6.16 -11.25 -28.29
C THR A 445 6.42 -9.96 -29.04
N THR A 446 5.57 -8.94 -28.87
CA THR A 446 5.78 -7.62 -29.47
C THR A 446 6.69 -6.74 -28.61
N ASP A 447 7.43 -5.86 -29.27
CA ASP A 447 8.18 -4.81 -28.59
C ASP A 447 7.22 -3.94 -27.77
N PRO A 448 7.43 -3.76 -26.46
CA PRO A 448 6.63 -2.81 -25.69
C PRO A 448 6.80 -1.36 -26.18
N ALA A 449 7.89 -1.03 -26.87
CA ALA A 449 8.16 0.25 -27.52
C ALA A 449 7.81 1.43 -26.59
N PHE A 450 8.54 1.53 -25.50
CA PHE A 450 8.37 2.59 -24.49
C PHE A 450 8.61 3.98 -25.07
N ALA A 451 7.83 4.96 -24.64
CA ALA A 451 7.92 6.34 -25.13
C ALA A 451 9.30 6.98 -24.91
N ASN A 452 9.88 6.84 -23.72
CA ASN A 452 11.24 7.30 -23.41
C ASN A 452 11.78 6.63 -22.13
N ALA A 453 12.16 5.36 -22.22
CA ALA A 453 12.64 4.58 -21.07
C ALA A 453 13.90 5.16 -20.42
N ALA A 454 14.75 5.85 -21.19
CA ALA A 454 15.98 6.48 -20.67
C ALA A 454 15.68 7.63 -19.69
N GLU A 455 14.55 8.29 -19.86
CA GLU A 455 14.09 9.39 -19.01
C GLU A 455 12.96 8.92 -18.04
N GLY A 456 12.78 7.62 -17.86
CA GLY A 456 11.81 7.06 -16.92
C GLY A 456 10.34 7.10 -17.41
N ASN A 457 10.10 7.28 -18.72
CA ASN A 457 8.76 7.20 -19.30
C ASN A 457 8.55 5.84 -19.96
N PHE A 458 7.82 4.98 -19.28
CA PHE A 458 7.56 3.59 -19.69
C PHE A 458 6.16 3.40 -20.30
N THR A 459 5.54 4.47 -20.83
CA THR A 459 4.28 4.37 -21.58
C THR A 459 4.50 3.45 -22.78
N PRO A 460 3.86 2.27 -22.84
CA PRO A 460 4.04 1.34 -23.93
C PRO A 460 3.22 1.76 -25.16
N SER A 461 3.70 1.47 -26.36
CA SER A 461 2.95 1.56 -27.58
C SER A 461 2.77 0.19 -28.27
N GLY A 462 3.32 -0.87 -27.69
CA GLY A 462 3.16 -2.24 -28.17
C GLY A 462 1.69 -2.71 -28.11
N SER A 463 1.20 -3.25 -29.23
CA SER A 463 -0.22 -3.58 -29.37
C SER A 463 -0.68 -4.70 -28.42
N GLU A 464 0.17 -5.68 -28.13
CA GLU A 464 -0.17 -6.75 -27.20
C GLU A 464 -0.22 -6.22 -25.77
N GLN A 465 0.77 -5.40 -25.34
CA GLN A 465 0.82 -4.82 -24.02
C GLN A 465 -0.39 -3.94 -23.72
N LEU A 466 -0.79 -3.11 -24.67
CA LEU A 466 -1.99 -2.27 -24.56
C LEU A 466 -3.28 -3.10 -24.52
N SER A 467 -3.40 -4.11 -25.40
CA SER A 467 -4.56 -4.99 -25.46
C SER A 467 -4.76 -5.80 -24.18
N MET A 468 -3.68 -6.34 -23.64
CA MET A 468 -3.70 -7.19 -22.44
C MET A 468 -3.55 -6.38 -21.14
N LYS A 469 -3.32 -5.06 -21.24
CA LYS A 469 -3.09 -4.16 -20.10
C LYS A 469 -1.97 -4.66 -19.20
N THR A 470 -0.83 -5.01 -19.77
CA THR A 470 0.34 -5.51 -19.04
C THR A 470 1.32 -4.40 -18.67
N GLY A 471 2.10 -4.63 -17.62
CA GLY A 471 3.00 -3.65 -17.03
C GLY A 471 2.34 -2.85 -15.90
N ASP A 472 3.06 -1.88 -15.39
CA ASP A 472 2.58 -1.00 -14.34
C ASP A 472 1.40 -0.14 -14.84
N PRO A 473 0.24 -0.18 -14.16
CA PRO A 473 -0.97 0.53 -14.60
C PRO A 473 -0.80 2.04 -14.78
N ARG A 474 0.16 2.68 -14.08
CA ARG A 474 0.42 4.14 -14.22
C ARG A 474 0.80 4.56 -15.63
N TRP A 475 1.32 3.64 -16.44
CA TRP A 475 1.75 3.88 -17.81
C TRP A 475 0.70 3.49 -18.86
N LEU A 476 -0.38 2.86 -18.43
CA LEU A 476 -1.44 2.42 -19.33
C LEU A 476 -2.51 3.51 -19.51
N PRO A 477 -3.17 3.55 -20.67
CA PRO A 477 -4.30 4.46 -20.86
C PRO A 477 -5.35 4.25 -19.77
N SER A 478 -5.87 5.34 -19.22
CA SER A 478 -7.01 5.31 -18.30
C SER A 478 -8.18 4.59 -18.99
N ALA A 479 -8.91 3.76 -18.27
CA ALA A 479 -10.17 3.24 -18.76
C ALA A 479 -11.13 4.42 -18.95
N GLU A 480 -11.56 4.68 -20.20
CA GLU A 480 -12.62 5.65 -20.49
C GLU A 480 -13.97 5.20 -19.91
#